data_2d661da2a808902e3d8576db8a14ec7b
#
_entry.id   2d661da2a808902e3d8576db8a14ec7b
#
_cell.length_a   1.000
_cell.length_b   1.000
_cell.length_c   1.000
_cell.angle_alpha   90.00
_cell.angle_beta   90.00
_cell.angle_gamma   90.00
#
_symmetry.space_group_name_H-M   'P 1'
#
loop_
_entity.id
_entity.type
_entity.pdbx_description
1 polymer ?
#
loop_
_entity_poly.entity_id
_entity_poly.type
_entity_poly.pdbx_seq_one_letter_code
_entity_poly.pdbx_strand_id
1 'polypeptide(L)'
;MRFAIHNIVAAYMRQGFICAACGKHLYWWDKPKKEAPGKWYPHRIDPDKGDGADNLVLLCTTPPENCHFNVGHGGVSLDHYEPFVPEKFPYFRGRHHEIKWDITWKP
;
A
#
# COMPACT_ATOMS: atom_id res chain seq x y z
N MET A 1 6.38 5.03 -12.82
CA MET A 1 5.73 5.04 -11.50
C MET A 1 6.32 6.17 -10.68
N ARG A 2 5.49 6.86 -9.94
CA ARG A 2 5.91 8.08 -9.23
C ARG A 2 6.64 7.84 -7.92
N PHE A 3 6.51 6.65 -7.35
CA PHE A 3 7.12 6.35 -6.06
C PHE A 3 8.51 5.79 -6.23
N ALA A 4 9.41 6.16 -5.32
CA ALA A 4 10.77 5.62 -5.34
C ALA A 4 10.72 4.12 -5.03
N ILE A 5 11.52 3.35 -5.76
CA ILE A 5 11.48 1.90 -5.64
C ILE A 5 11.86 1.44 -4.23
N HIS A 6 12.80 2.11 -3.57
CA HIS A 6 13.20 1.68 -2.24
C HIS A 6 12.08 1.86 -1.22
N ASN A 7 11.21 2.83 -1.42
CA ASN A 7 10.06 3.01 -0.54
C ASN A 7 9.03 1.91 -0.77
N ILE A 8 8.85 1.50 -2.02
CA ILE A 8 7.94 0.41 -2.34
C ILE A 8 8.47 -0.90 -1.76
N VAL A 9 9.77 -1.14 -1.87
CA VAL A 9 10.37 -2.35 -1.31
C VAL A 9 10.16 -2.39 0.20
N ALA A 10 10.37 -1.27 0.88
CA ALA A 10 10.19 -1.22 2.33
C ALA A 10 8.75 -1.56 2.72
N ALA A 11 7.78 -0.99 2.02
CA ALA A 11 6.37 -1.28 2.30
C ALA A 11 6.04 -2.75 1.98
N TYR A 12 6.58 -3.25 0.88
CA TYR A 12 6.35 -4.63 0.45
C TYR A 12 6.84 -5.61 1.51
N MET A 13 8.02 -5.39 2.03
CA MET A 13 8.58 -6.27 3.04
C MET A 13 7.85 -6.13 4.37
N ARG A 14 7.49 -4.90 4.73
CA ARG A 14 6.75 -4.68 5.97
C ARG A 14 5.43 -5.43 5.98
N GLN A 15 4.77 -5.51 4.84
CA GLN A 15 3.48 -6.20 4.73
C GLN A 15 3.62 -7.71 4.54
N GLY A 16 4.85 -8.23 4.46
CA GLY A 16 5.02 -9.65 4.25
C GLY A 16 4.56 -10.10 2.88
N PHE A 17 4.67 -9.22 1.88
CA PHE A 17 4.37 -9.53 0.48
C PHE A 17 2.89 -9.76 0.21
N ILE A 18 2.02 -9.22 1.05
CA ILE A 18 0.57 -9.40 0.88
C ILE A 18 -0.13 -8.05 0.89
N CYS A 19 -1.34 -8.03 0.32
CA CYS A 19 -2.18 -6.85 0.33
C CYS A 19 -2.54 -6.50 1.78
N ALA A 20 -2.39 -5.22 2.12
CA ALA A 20 -2.62 -4.79 3.49
C ALA A 20 -4.07 -4.94 3.91
N ALA A 21 -5.01 -4.95 2.98
CA ALA A 21 -6.43 -5.01 3.31
C ALA A 21 -6.99 -6.43 3.25
N CYS A 22 -6.72 -7.17 2.18
CA CYS A 22 -7.35 -8.48 2.01
C CYS A 22 -6.41 -9.67 2.21
N GLY A 23 -5.10 -9.43 2.31
CA GLY A 23 -4.15 -10.50 2.54
C GLY A 23 -3.76 -11.31 1.31
N LYS A 24 -4.25 -10.91 0.14
CA LYS A 24 -3.88 -11.59 -1.10
C LYS A 24 -2.39 -11.41 -1.35
N HIS A 25 -1.72 -12.45 -1.80
CA HIS A 25 -0.29 -12.35 -2.10
C HIS A 25 -0.04 -11.36 -3.23
N LEU A 26 0.94 -10.50 -3.04
CA LEU A 26 1.35 -9.52 -4.04
C LEU A 26 2.70 -9.97 -4.59
N TYR A 27 2.73 -10.32 -5.87
CA TYR A 27 3.97 -10.77 -6.50
C TYR A 27 4.75 -9.56 -6.99
N TRP A 28 6.06 -9.59 -6.76
CA TRP A 28 6.90 -8.46 -7.15
C TRP A 28 6.82 -8.17 -8.65
N TRP A 29 6.72 -9.21 -9.47
CA TRP A 29 6.67 -9.01 -10.91
C TRP A 29 5.35 -8.41 -11.38
N ASP A 30 4.36 -8.37 -10.52
CA ASP A 30 3.07 -7.76 -10.83
C ASP A 30 3.01 -6.29 -10.43
N LYS A 31 4.13 -5.71 -10.01
CA LYS A 31 4.14 -4.31 -9.62
C LYS A 31 3.82 -3.44 -10.82
N PRO A 32 3.26 -2.24 -10.60
CA PRO A 32 2.94 -1.35 -11.70
C PRO A 32 4.21 -0.93 -12.42
N LYS A 33 4.11 -0.81 -13.73
CA LYS A 33 5.21 -0.42 -14.60
C LYS A 33 4.73 0.68 -15.51
N LYS A 34 5.69 1.29 -16.19
CA LYS A 34 5.36 2.39 -17.09
C LYS A 34 4.35 1.95 -18.16
N GLU A 35 4.49 0.73 -18.65
CA GLU A 35 3.66 0.22 -19.74
C GLU A 35 2.48 -0.63 -19.27
N ALA A 36 2.41 -0.95 -17.99
CA ALA A 36 1.38 -1.86 -17.50
C ALA A 36 0.99 -1.47 -16.07
N PRO A 37 -0.31 -1.43 -15.79
CA PRO A 37 -0.78 -1.00 -14.47
C PRO A 37 -0.46 -1.97 -13.33
N GLY A 38 -0.14 -3.24 -13.64
CA GLY A 38 0.15 -4.20 -12.60
C GLY A 38 -1.09 -4.71 -11.90
N LYS A 39 -0.87 -5.53 -10.87
CA LYS A 39 -1.95 -6.13 -10.11
C LYS A 39 -2.02 -5.62 -8.68
N TRP A 40 -1.20 -4.67 -8.31
CA TRP A 40 -1.25 -3.97 -7.04
C TRP A 40 -0.64 -2.59 -7.24
N TYR A 41 -0.89 -1.69 -6.29
CA TYR A 41 -0.42 -0.30 -6.43
C TYR A 41 -0.08 0.29 -5.07
N PRO A 42 0.99 1.08 -4.99
CA PRO A 42 1.28 1.82 -3.77
C PRO A 42 0.26 2.94 -3.58
N HIS A 43 -0.37 2.94 -2.42
CA HIS A 43 -1.41 3.90 -2.09
C HIS A 43 -0.89 4.80 -0.97
N ARG A 44 -0.99 6.13 -1.14
CA ARG A 44 -0.67 7.03 -0.05
C ARG A 44 -1.74 6.94 1.02
N ILE A 45 -1.28 6.79 2.25
CA ILE A 45 -2.20 6.77 3.38
C ILE A 45 -2.81 8.15 3.56
N ASP A 46 -1.97 9.19 3.50
CA ASP A 46 -2.39 10.57 3.59
C ASP A 46 -1.95 11.28 2.30
N PRO A 47 -2.90 11.71 1.46
CA PRO A 47 -2.54 12.30 0.16
C PRO A 47 -1.75 13.60 0.28
N ASP A 48 -1.80 14.25 1.44
CA ASP A 48 -1.10 15.51 1.66
C ASP A 48 0.32 15.32 2.17
N LYS A 49 0.71 14.08 2.45
CA LYS A 49 2.07 13.77 2.89
C LYS A 49 2.85 13.19 1.73
N GLY A 50 4.14 13.03 1.93
CA GLY A 50 5.02 12.61 0.85
C GLY A 50 4.88 11.15 0.47
N ASP A 51 5.79 10.71 -0.38
CA ASP A 51 5.80 9.37 -0.96
C ASP A 51 6.72 8.42 -0.22
N GLY A 52 7.08 8.75 1.03
CA GLY A 52 7.95 7.90 1.83
C GLY A 52 7.28 6.60 2.23
N ALA A 53 8.09 5.62 2.60
CA ALA A 53 7.57 4.30 2.98
C ALA A 53 6.58 4.38 4.12
N ASP A 54 6.74 5.37 5.00
CA ASP A 54 5.86 5.53 6.15
C ASP A 54 4.47 6.03 5.75
N ASN A 55 4.30 6.45 4.51
CA ASN A 55 3.01 6.92 4.02
C ASN A 55 2.48 6.04 2.90
N LEU A 56 3.07 4.88 2.69
CA LEU A 56 2.66 3.98 1.63
C LEU A 56 2.04 2.71 2.21
N VAL A 57 0.99 2.26 1.56
CA VAL A 57 0.40 0.95 1.80
C VAL A 57 0.16 0.32 0.44
N LEU A 58 0.52 -0.95 0.30
CA LEU A 58 0.37 -1.65 -0.98
C LEU A 58 -0.95 -2.40 -0.98
N LEU A 59 -1.76 -2.14 -1.99
CA LEU A 59 -3.11 -2.70 -2.09
C LEU A 59 -3.29 -3.33 -3.45
N CYS A 60 -4.01 -4.44 -3.50
CA CYS A 60 -4.28 -5.11 -4.76
C CYS A 60 -5.24 -4.28 -5.62
N THR A 61 -5.13 -4.46 -6.92
CA THR A 61 -5.99 -3.77 -7.88
C THR A 61 -6.82 -4.74 -8.70
N THR A 62 -6.75 -6.04 -8.40
CA THR A 62 -7.45 -7.05 -9.18
C THR A 62 -8.85 -7.30 -8.61
N PRO A 63 -9.85 -7.47 -9.48
CA PRO A 63 -11.19 -7.83 -9.00
C PRO A 63 -11.17 -9.24 -8.42
N PRO A 64 -12.11 -9.57 -7.56
CA PRO A 64 -13.20 -8.69 -7.11
C PRO A 64 -12.80 -7.75 -5.99
N GLU A 65 -11.66 -7.98 -5.33
CA GLU A 65 -11.31 -7.21 -4.15
C GLU A 65 -10.92 -5.78 -4.47
N ASN A 66 -10.02 -5.60 -5.43
CA ASN A 66 -9.54 -4.28 -5.84
C ASN A 66 -9.45 -3.33 -4.65
N CYS A 67 -8.63 -3.70 -3.67
CA CYS A 67 -8.58 -2.97 -2.41
C CYS A 67 -8.09 -1.55 -2.58
N HIS A 68 -7.24 -1.29 -3.59
CA HIS A 68 -6.78 0.06 -3.85
C HIS A 68 -7.97 1.00 -4.06
N PHE A 69 -8.93 0.59 -4.88
CA PHE A 69 -10.11 1.42 -5.13
C PHE A 69 -11.15 1.28 -4.01
N ASN A 70 -11.46 0.06 -3.62
CA ASN A 70 -12.60 -0.19 -2.74
C ASN A 70 -12.32 0.10 -1.28
N VAL A 71 -11.05 0.03 -0.86
CA VAL A 71 -10.68 0.33 0.52
C VAL A 71 -9.91 1.64 0.58
N GLY A 72 -8.84 1.77 -0.18
CA GLY A 72 -8.02 2.98 -0.15
C GLY A 72 -8.76 4.22 -0.57
N HIS A 73 -9.57 4.11 -1.60
CA HIS A 73 -10.36 5.23 -2.14
C HIS A 73 -11.83 5.10 -1.81
N GLY A 74 -12.19 4.17 -0.93
CA GLY A 74 -13.55 4.05 -0.44
C GLY A 74 -14.59 3.64 -1.47
N GLY A 75 -14.17 3.19 -2.65
CA GLY A 75 -15.10 2.80 -3.71
C GLY A 75 -15.80 3.98 -4.36
N VAL A 76 -15.33 5.20 -4.12
CA VAL A 76 -15.98 6.41 -4.61
C VAL A 76 -15.32 6.90 -5.90
N SER A 77 -14.06 7.30 -5.80
CA SER A 77 -13.29 7.77 -6.96
C SER A 77 -11.83 7.79 -6.57
N LEU A 78 -10.95 7.88 -7.55
CA LEU A 78 -9.51 7.93 -7.26
C LEU A 78 -9.09 9.25 -6.62
N ASP A 79 -9.96 10.25 -6.61
CA ASP A 79 -9.69 11.52 -5.92
C ASP A 79 -10.15 11.50 -4.48
N HIS A 80 -10.93 10.50 -4.09
CA HIS A 80 -11.41 10.37 -2.72
C HIS A 80 -10.44 9.49 -1.93
N TYR A 81 -10.03 9.95 -0.75
CA TYR A 81 -9.16 9.19 0.12
C TYR A 81 -9.89 8.92 1.42
N GLU A 82 -10.08 7.64 1.72
CA GLU A 82 -10.65 7.26 3.01
C GLU A 82 -9.64 7.51 4.12
N PRO A 83 -10.09 7.94 5.29
CA PRO A 83 -9.18 8.06 6.43
C PRO A 83 -8.57 6.70 6.76
N PHE A 84 -7.31 6.72 7.19
CA PHE A 84 -6.64 5.49 7.55
C PHE A 84 -7.29 4.92 8.82
N VAL A 85 -7.78 3.70 8.72
CA VAL A 85 -8.39 2.99 9.85
C VAL A 85 -7.70 1.64 9.91
N PRO A 86 -6.97 1.34 11.00
CA PRO A 86 -6.22 0.09 11.09
C PRO A 86 -7.07 -1.15 10.85
N GLU A 87 -8.33 -1.11 11.22
CA GLU A 87 -9.21 -2.26 11.02
C GLU A 87 -9.42 -2.61 9.56
N LYS A 88 -9.28 -1.63 8.68
CA LYS A 88 -9.40 -1.88 7.24
C LYS A 88 -8.11 -2.38 6.61
N PHE A 89 -7.02 -2.32 7.36
CA PHE A 89 -5.71 -2.73 6.88
C PHE A 89 -5.08 -3.72 7.86
N PRO A 90 -5.73 -4.86 8.10
CA PRO A 90 -5.26 -5.79 9.14
C PRO A 90 -3.88 -6.36 8.86
N TYR A 91 -3.43 -6.33 7.62
CA TYR A 91 -2.12 -6.85 7.24
C TYR A 91 -1.08 -5.76 7.04
N PHE A 92 -1.37 -4.55 7.48
CA PHE A 92 -0.44 -3.44 7.33
C PHE A 92 0.87 -3.67 8.08
N ARG A 93 0.80 -4.39 9.19
CA ARG A 93 1.98 -4.82 9.94
C ARG A 93 2.70 -3.69 10.63
N GLY A 94 2.06 -2.58 10.84
CA GLY A 94 2.62 -1.48 11.56
C GLY A 94 1.59 -0.40 11.62
N ARG A 95 1.62 0.39 12.67
CA ARG A 95 0.70 1.50 12.76
C ARG A 95 1.35 2.74 12.20
N HIS A 96 0.53 3.58 11.65
CA HIS A 96 1.00 4.75 10.93
C HIS A 96 1.94 5.60 11.78
N HIS A 97 1.58 5.82 13.02
CA HIS A 97 2.38 6.66 13.91
C HIS A 97 3.63 5.94 14.44
N GLU A 98 3.74 4.65 14.23
CA GLU A 98 4.86 3.86 14.72
C GLU A 98 5.81 3.46 13.60
N ILE A 99 5.59 3.97 12.43
CA ILE A 99 6.35 3.56 11.26
C ILE A 99 7.85 3.71 11.47
N LYS A 100 8.26 4.74 12.19
CA LYS A 100 9.67 4.99 12.31
C LYS A 100 10.39 3.90 13.12
N TRP A 101 9.71 3.23 14.03
CA TRP A 101 10.39 2.15 14.73
C TRP A 101 10.37 0.86 13.92
N ASP A 102 9.58 0.79 12.89
CA ASP A 102 9.72 -0.29 11.94
C ASP A 102 11.10 -0.30 11.33
N ILE A 103 11.78 0.80 11.39
CA ILE A 103 13.17 0.84 10.97
C ILE A 103 14.01 -0.21 11.72
N THR A 104 13.60 -0.53 12.94
CA THR A 104 14.35 -1.46 13.75
C THR A 104 14.28 -2.88 13.24
N TRP A 105 13.28 -3.23 12.44
CA TRP A 105 13.26 -4.58 11.87
C TRP A 105 14.01 -4.65 10.56
N LYS A 106 14.55 -3.56 10.14
CA LYS A 106 15.55 -3.65 9.09
C LYS A 106 16.81 -4.22 9.68
N PRO A 107 17.45 -5.06 8.97
CA PRO A 107 18.68 -5.62 9.46
C PRO A 107 19.75 -4.57 9.65
#